data_249622cba6d76131ccfe20740d5f3b52
#
_entry.id   249622cba6d76131ccfe20740d5f3b52
#
_cell.length_a   1.000
_cell.length_b   1.000
_cell.length_c   1.000
_cell.angle_alpha   90.00
_cell.angle_beta   90.00
_cell.angle_gamma   90.00
#
_symmetry.space_group_name_H-M   'P 1'
#
loop_
_entity.id
_entity.type
_entity.pdbx_description
1 polymer ?
#
loop_
_entity_poly.entity_id
_entity_poly.type
_entity_poly.pdbx_seq_one_letter_code
_entity_poly.pdbx_strand_id
1 'polypeptide(L)'
;MKKYLSQLLPAVQHEIFALDGKSVISDKEVSNVPVTSLCFDSRKVTRGSLFFAWPGVHSDGNVYIKSAIENGATAIVYQGELSPSQKEECAKAVIKRQLEIETETGLDTVTSTSQDEAFSLKKLLVPVFIKVSDSRRAMAPIASAFYDNPSSRMVVIGVTGTEGKSSTVSFIWQLLKQCGQKAGFISTVEYSYGEEALPNPEHQTTPESPLIQMHLANMLENGCKYAVVESSSHGLSAKLNRLGCVQFDTAVFMNVTLEHLEFHKNFETYRNDKANLFRMLDSHDHIKVIAGEKVRVPSIGIVNLEDESAEFFINSTKKHVYGFTTNGEAGKLASEKGENAVSLPKIPENLRYMTGKNIASARYGLEFTVDADGESALYPDNFDPVLPRKHVSFSVKSPFPGAFNAYNLMAAITAVSSVTSLSFEEVASKVSLLKPVKGRMTLIEKGQPFELIVDYAHTPSSFETIFPPLRKRCGGRMFCLFGSGGERDLTKRPLQGAIAARYCDVVFLSDEDPRGEDPETLLRDIAKGAFEEGKKEGENLFIVPDRKKAIREVFKMAGKGDIVLLLGKSHENSIIYKDYVMPYDEISEAEKALSEMGYKA
;
A
#
# COMPACT_ATOMS: atom_id res chain seq x y z
N MET A 1 16.69 -0.28 -19.02
CA MET A 1 17.66 -1.24 -18.40
C MET A 1 17.72 -2.50 -19.25
N LYS A 2 18.86 -3.21 -19.30
CA LYS A 2 19.01 -4.50 -20.01
C LYS A 2 19.82 -5.45 -19.14
N LYS A 3 19.35 -6.66 -18.93
CA LYS A 3 20.03 -7.74 -18.21
C LYS A 3 20.09 -8.98 -19.09
N TYR A 4 20.90 -9.94 -18.70
CA TYR A 4 20.98 -11.25 -19.34
C TYR A 4 20.45 -12.33 -18.39
N LEU A 5 19.91 -13.43 -18.93
CA LEU A 5 19.39 -14.52 -18.10
C LEU A 5 20.44 -15.05 -17.11
N SER A 6 21.71 -15.09 -17.48
CA SER A 6 22.80 -15.45 -16.56
C SER A 6 22.90 -14.58 -15.31
N GLN A 7 22.35 -13.37 -15.32
CA GLN A 7 22.31 -12.47 -14.17
C GLN A 7 21.03 -12.64 -13.32
N LEU A 8 19.98 -13.23 -13.88
CA LEU A 8 18.66 -13.38 -13.27
C LEU A 8 18.39 -14.76 -12.71
N LEU A 9 18.81 -15.80 -13.45
CA LEU A 9 18.56 -17.20 -13.10
C LEU A 9 19.16 -17.63 -11.75
N PRO A 10 20.36 -17.17 -11.34
CA PRO A 10 20.91 -17.53 -10.03
C PRO A 10 20.04 -17.10 -8.84
N ALA A 11 19.07 -16.19 -9.05
CA ALA A 11 18.17 -15.71 -8.00
C ALA A 11 17.09 -16.74 -7.61
N VAL A 12 16.85 -17.80 -8.42
CA VAL A 12 15.78 -18.77 -8.21
C VAL A 12 16.25 -20.18 -8.54
N GLN A 13 15.67 -21.19 -7.88
CA GLN A 13 15.78 -22.57 -8.30
C GLN A 13 14.88 -22.80 -9.52
N HIS A 14 15.44 -23.31 -10.59
CA HIS A 14 14.75 -23.43 -11.87
C HIS A 14 15.27 -24.62 -12.71
N GLU A 15 14.47 -24.98 -13.69
CA GLU A 15 14.83 -25.86 -14.80
C GLU A 15 14.48 -25.16 -16.12
N ILE A 16 15.28 -25.34 -17.13
CA ILE A 16 15.05 -24.71 -18.44
C ILE A 16 14.68 -25.79 -19.45
N PHE A 17 13.59 -25.59 -20.16
CA PHE A 17 13.11 -26.49 -21.17
C PHE A 17 13.09 -25.83 -22.56
N ALA A 18 13.33 -26.64 -23.58
CA ALA A 18 13.02 -26.27 -24.95
C ALA A 18 11.50 -26.19 -25.15
N LEU A 19 11.07 -25.63 -26.28
CA LEU A 19 9.66 -25.50 -26.64
C LEU A 19 8.89 -26.84 -26.67
N ASP A 20 9.60 -27.95 -26.90
CA ASP A 20 9.03 -29.31 -26.85
C ASP A 20 8.61 -29.73 -25.43
N GLY A 21 9.09 -29.00 -24.42
CA GLY A 21 8.83 -29.23 -22.98
C GLY A 21 9.42 -30.56 -22.49
N LYS A 22 10.39 -31.11 -23.17
CA LYS A 22 11.09 -32.36 -22.82
C LYS A 22 12.60 -32.21 -22.79
N SER A 23 13.14 -31.44 -23.71
CA SER A 23 14.60 -31.23 -23.82
C SER A 23 15.03 -30.20 -22.78
N VAL A 24 15.85 -30.62 -21.82
CA VAL A 24 16.44 -29.71 -20.80
C VAL A 24 17.59 -28.96 -21.46
N ILE A 25 17.62 -27.64 -21.23
CA ILE A 25 18.64 -26.71 -21.72
C ILE A 25 19.48 -26.26 -20.54
N SER A 26 20.79 -26.16 -20.71
CA SER A 26 21.68 -25.67 -19.64
C SER A 26 21.65 -24.13 -19.55
N ASP A 27 21.87 -23.60 -18.34
CA ASP A 27 21.98 -22.14 -18.08
C ASP A 27 23.02 -21.48 -19.00
N LYS A 28 24.08 -22.20 -19.34
CA LYS A 28 25.15 -21.71 -20.21
C LYS A 28 24.66 -21.42 -21.64
N GLU A 29 23.75 -22.25 -22.18
CA GLU A 29 23.21 -22.08 -23.54
C GLU A 29 22.33 -20.84 -23.64
N VAL A 30 21.63 -20.45 -22.55
CA VAL A 30 20.74 -19.29 -22.52
C VAL A 30 21.37 -18.06 -21.84
N SER A 31 22.63 -18.16 -21.41
CA SER A 31 23.35 -17.14 -20.64
C SER A 31 23.27 -15.73 -21.24
N ASN A 32 23.34 -15.64 -22.57
CA ASN A 32 23.36 -14.40 -23.33
C ASN A 32 21.98 -13.94 -23.84
N VAL A 33 20.89 -14.56 -23.39
CA VAL A 33 19.54 -14.12 -23.77
C VAL A 33 19.22 -12.80 -23.03
N PRO A 34 18.96 -11.71 -23.76
CA PRO A 34 18.72 -10.41 -23.16
C PRO A 34 17.28 -10.31 -22.64
N VAL A 35 17.13 -9.69 -21.48
CA VAL A 35 15.87 -9.29 -20.89
C VAL A 35 15.87 -7.77 -20.74
N THR A 36 14.87 -7.10 -21.31
CA THR A 36 14.76 -5.64 -21.30
C THR A 36 13.66 -5.12 -20.38
N SER A 37 12.71 -5.98 -20.01
CA SER A 37 11.60 -5.68 -19.09
C SER A 37 11.08 -6.92 -18.40
N LEU A 38 10.41 -6.73 -17.27
CA LEU A 38 9.68 -7.76 -16.53
C LEU A 38 8.19 -7.54 -16.69
N CYS A 39 7.43 -8.57 -16.99
CA CYS A 39 6.01 -8.45 -17.26
C CYS A 39 5.20 -9.62 -16.66
N PHE A 40 4.06 -9.32 -16.08
CA PHE A 40 3.11 -10.29 -15.52
C PHE A 40 1.68 -10.11 -16.07
N ASP A 41 1.50 -9.19 -17.02
CA ASP A 41 0.30 -9.00 -17.83
C ASP A 41 0.68 -9.20 -19.29
N SER A 42 0.17 -10.25 -19.96
CA SER A 42 0.53 -10.57 -21.33
C SER A 42 0.23 -9.46 -22.33
N ARG A 43 -0.74 -8.60 -22.05
CA ARG A 43 -1.11 -7.42 -22.87
C ARG A 43 -0.07 -6.30 -22.83
N LYS A 44 0.75 -6.26 -21.77
CA LYS A 44 1.83 -5.28 -21.55
C LYS A 44 3.20 -5.82 -21.98
N VAL A 45 3.27 -7.06 -22.47
CA VAL A 45 4.52 -7.65 -22.96
C VAL A 45 5.01 -6.89 -24.19
N THR A 46 6.30 -6.61 -24.23
CA THR A 46 7.00 -6.02 -25.36
C THR A 46 8.20 -6.89 -25.74
N ARG A 47 8.83 -6.59 -26.89
CA ARG A 47 9.99 -7.33 -27.35
C ARG A 47 11.14 -7.28 -26.33
N GLY A 48 11.63 -8.45 -25.92
CA GLY A 48 12.67 -8.57 -24.91
C GLY A 48 12.14 -8.73 -23.47
N SER A 49 10.83 -8.82 -23.26
CA SER A 49 10.27 -9.04 -21.92
C SER A 49 10.54 -10.45 -21.41
N LEU A 50 10.76 -10.58 -20.10
CA LEU A 50 10.59 -11.81 -19.35
C LEU A 50 9.17 -11.80 -18.78
N PHE A 51 8.35 -12.78 -19.18
CA PHE A 51 6.96 -12.90 -18.75
C PHE A 51 6.80 -13.90 -17.62
N PHE A 52 6.07 -13.54 -16.58
CA PHE A 52 5.70 -14.42 -15.47
C PHE A 52 4.29 -14.96 -15.69
N ALA A 53 4.18 -16.25 -16.00
CA ALA A 53 2.92 -16.98 -16.06
C ALA A 53 2.64 -17.58 -14.67
N TRP A 54 1.78 -16.93 -13.88
CA TRP A 54 1.43 -17.37 -12.53
C TRP A 54 -0.09 -17.60 -12.39
N PRO A 55 -0.51 -18.59 -11.58
CA PRO A 55 -1.93 -18.86 -11.37
C PRO A 55 -2.61 -17.70 -10.63
N GLY A 56 -3.63 -17.15 -11.24
CA GLY A 56 -4.53 -16.15 -10.63
C GLY A 56 -5.64 -16.83 -9.83
N VAL A 57 -6.54 -16.00 -9.26
CA VAL A 57 -7.70 -16.50 -8.49
C VAL A 57 -8.71 -17.20 -9.42
N HIS A 58 -8.87 -16.72 -10.65
CA HIS A 58 -9.90 -17.17 -11.60
C HIS A 58 -9.33 -17.80 -12.88
N SER A 59 -8.01 -17.76 -13.10
CA SER A 59 -7.39 -18.28 -14.31
C SER A 59 -5.97 -18.79 -14.05
N ASP A 60 -5.57 -19.83 -14.79
CA ASP A 60 -4.18 -20.27 -14.86
C ASP A 60 -3.39 -19.33 -15.77
N GLY A 61 -2.31 -18.72 -15.26
CA GLY A 61 -1.45 -17.82 -16.02
C GLY A 61 -0.81 -18.48 -17.25
N ASN A 62 -0.69 -19.80 -17.26
CA ASN A 62 -0.14 -20.55 -18.39
C ASN A 62 -0.97 -20.39 -19.68
N VAL A 63 -2.27 -20.09 -19.59
CA VAL A 63 -3.12 -19.83 -20.76
C VAL A 63 -2.72 -18.56 -21.52
N TYR A 64 -1.98 -17.65 -20.88
CA TYR A 64 -1.54 -16.39 -21.49
C TYR A 64 -0.12 -16.45 -22.08
N ILE A 65 0.57 -17.59 -21.98
CA ILE A 65 1.94 -17.77 -22.51
C ILE A 65 1.96 -17.53 -24.02
N LYS A 66 0.99 -18.06 -24.75
CA LYS A 66 0.83 -17.84 -26.19
C LYS A 66 0.82 -16.35 -26.54
N SER A 67 -0.04 -15.58 -25.88
CA SER A 67 -0.14 -14.14 -26.10
C SER A 67 1.15 -13.40 -25.75
N ALA A 68 1.84 -13.83 -24.68
CA ALA A 68 3.12 -13.25 -24.31
C ALA A 68 4.21 -13.51 -25.38
N ILE A 69 4.21 -14.70 -26.00
CA ILE A 69 5.11 -15.03 -27.12
C ILE A 69 4.80 -14.15 -28.33
N GLU A 70 3.55 -14.06 -28.73
CA GLU A 70 3.10 -13.23 -29.86
C GLU A 70 3.48 -11.75 -29.66
N ASN A 71 3.40 -11.23 -28.41
CA ASN A 71 3.78 -9.86 -28.07
C ASN A 71 5.29 -9.65 -27.87
N GLY A 72 6.11 -10.70 -27.93
CA GLY A 72 7.56 -10.53 -27.97
C GLY A 72 8.33 -10.94 -26.73
N ALA A 73 7.77 -11.74 -25.83
CA ALA A 73 8.54 -12.29 -24.71
C ALA A 73 9.75 -13.10 -25.19
N THR A 74 10.90 -12.89 -24.55
CA THR A 74 12.14 -13.66 -24.80
C THR A 74 12.38 -14.75 -23.76
N ALA A 75 11.72 -14.65 -22.61
CA ALA A 75 11.74 -15.67 -21.57
C ALA A 75 10.38 -15.77 -20.90
N ILE A 76 10.01 -16.97 -20.50
CA ILE A 76 8.74 -17.30 -19.82
C ILE A 76 9.07 -18.00 -18.51
N VAL A 77 8.71 -17.42 -17.38
CA VAL A 77 8.75 -18.09 -16.07
C VAL A 77 7.37 -18.68 -15.80
N TYR A 78 7.30 -19.98 -15.56
CA TYR A 78 6.04 -20.68 -15.36
C TYR A 78 6.17 -21.78 -14.29
N GLN A 79 5.03 -22.31 -13.83
CA GLN A 79 4.98 -23.46 -12.91
C GLN A 79 4.07 -24.56 -13.43
N GLY A 80 4.25 -25.76 -12.89
CA GLY A 80 3.48 -26.94 -13.30
C GLY A 80 3.92 -27.49 -14.65
N GLU A 81 3.01 -28.24 -15.30
CA GLU A 81 3.23 -28.84 -16.60
C GLU A 81 2.33 -28.16 -17.64
N LEU A 82 2.91 -27.80 -18.78
CA LEU A 82 2.12 -27.33 -19.92
C LEU A 82 1.43 -28.51 -20.59
N SER A 83 0.13 -28.41 -20.83
CA SER A 83 -0.64 -29.42 -21.55
C SER A 83 -0.14 -29.58 -23.01
N PRO A 84 -0.41 -30.71 -23.68
CA PRO A 84 -0.06 -30.87 -25.10
C PRO A 84 -0.64 -29.76 -26.00
N SER A 85 -1.87 -29.32 -25.72
CA SER A 85 -2.52 -28.22 -26.44
C SER A 85 -1.80 -26.89 -26.24
N GLN A 86 -1.42 -26.55 -24.98
CA GLN A 86 -0.67 -25.32 -24.69
C GLN A 86 0.71 -25.33 -25.38
N LYS A 87 1.42 -26.46 -25.39
CA LYS A 87 2.69 -26.61 -26.12
C LYS A 87 2.53 -26.39 -27.63
N GLU A 88 1.48 -26.96 -28.23
CA GLU A 88 1.18 -26.77 -29.65
C GLU A 88 0.85 -25.29 -29.96
N GLU A 89 0.06 -24.64 -29.12
CA GLU A 89 -0.27 -23.21 -29.28
C GLU A 89 0.97 -22.32 -29.14
N CYS A 90 1.86 -22.60 -28.19
CA CYS A 90 3.13 -21.91 -28.06
C CYS A 90 4.01 -22.08 -29.30
N ALA A 91 4.08 -23.29 -29.85
CA ALA A 91 4.83 -23.55 -31.09
C ALA A 91 4.29 -22.75 -32.27
N LYS A 92 2.96 -22.71 -32.43
CA LYS A 92 2.30 -21.90 -33.48
C LYS A 92 2.60 -20.40 -33.30
N ALA A 93 2.58 -19.89 -32.05
CA ALA A 93 2.90 -18.50 -31.74
C ALA A 93 4.36 -18.14 -32.09
N VAL A 94 5.30 -19.04 -31.83
CA VAL A 94 6.73 -18.88 -32.21
C VAL A 94 6.88 -18.78 -33.71
N ILE A 95 6.26 -19.71 -34.48
CA ILE A 95 6.32 -19.73 -35.95
C ILE A 95 5.73 -18.46 -36.53
N LYS A 96 4.55 -18.03 -36.03
CA LYS A 96 3.91 -16.78 -36.45
C LYS A 96 4.83 -15.59 -36.28
N ARG A 97 5.45 -15.46 -35.09
CA ARG A 97 6.37 -14.39 -34.78
C ARG A 97 7.65 -14.41 -35.65
N GLN A 98 8.16 -15.60 -35.98
CA GLN A 98 9.27 -15.73 -36.91
C GLN A 98 8.95 -15.14 -38.28
N LEU A 99 7.78 -15.49 -38.82
CA LEU A 99 7.29 -14.96 -40.11
C LEU A 99 7.07 -13.43 -40.11
N GLU A 100 6.55 -12.88 -39.00
CA GLU A 100 6.37 -11.46 -38.87
C GLU A 100 7.72 -10.70 -38.91
N ILE A 101 8.73 -11.17 -38.18
CA ILE A 101 10.04 -10.55 -38.14
C ILE A 101 10.77 -10.68 -39.51
N GLU A 102 10.65 -11.82 -40.17
CA GLU A 102 11.18 -11.99 -41.52
C GLU A 102 10.57 -11.01 -42.51
N THR A 103 9.26 -10.75 -42.38
CA THR A 103 8.53 -9.79 -43.20
C THR A 103 8.94 -8.34 -42.90
N GLU A 104 9.10 -7.99 -41.62
CA GLU A 104 9.48 -6.63 -41.20
C GLU A 104 10.93 -6.29 -41.52
N THR A 105 11.85 -7.25 -41.42
CA THR A 105 13.28 -6.97 -41.56
C THR A 105 13.82 -7.26 -42.96
N GLY A 106 13.05 -7.93 -43.81
CA GLY A 106 13.50 -8.37 -45.12
C GLY A 106 14.67 -9.41 -45.05
N LEU A 107 14.97 -9.91 -43.84
CA LEU A 107 16.02 -10.87 -43.56
C LEU A 107 15.41 -12.27 -43.57
N ASP A 108 15.78 -13.05 -44.61
CA ASP A 108 15.50 -14.47 -44.60
C ASP A 108 16.41 -15.13 -43.53
N THR A 109 15.81 -15.56 -42.41
CA THR A 109 16.54 -16.16 -41.29
C THR A 109 17.21 -17.47 -41.65
N VAL A 110 16.92 -18.01 -42.83
CA VAL A 110 17.49 -19.24 -43.37
C VAL A 110 18.75 -18.99 -44.22
N THR A 111 18.92 -17.78 -44.79
CA THR A 111 19.95 -17.47 -45.78
C THR A 111 20.96 -16.38 -45.37
N SER A 112 20.91 -15.85 -44.14
CA SER A 112 21.84 -14.77 -43.72
C SER A 112 23.30 -15.26 -43.64
N THR A 113 24.17 -14.55 -44.31
CA THR A 113 25.59 -14.91 -44.54
C THR A 113 26.52 -14.66 -43.34
N SER A 114 26.06 -14.08 -42.23
CA SER A 114 26.82 -13.99 -40.99
C SER A 114 26.24 -14.93 -39.94
N GLN A 115 26.97 -15.96 -39.56
CA GLN A 115 26.55 -16.93 -38.53
C GLN A 115 26.23 -16.27 -37.17
N ASP A 116 26.89 -15.17 -36.84
CA ASP A 116 26.70 -14.47 -35.57
C ASP A 116 25.41 -13.65 -35.52
N GLU A 117 25.01 -12.99 -36.62
CA GLU A 117 23.75 -12.23 -36.68
C GLU A 117 22.53 -13.16 -36.78
N ALA A 118 22.60 -14.20 -37.57
CA ALA A 118 21.55 -15.23 -37.66
C ALA A 118 21.36 -15.98 -36.34
N PHE A 119 22.45 -16.28 -35.63
CA PHE A 119 22.42 -16.91 -34.31
C PHE A 119 21.83 -15.97 -33.23
N SER A 120 22.16 -14.67 -33.31
CA SER A 120 21.61 -13.66 -32.42
C SER A 120 20.10 -13.45 -32.64
N LEU A 121 19.64 -13.41 -33.88
CA LEU A 121 18.23 -13.30 -34.25
C LEU A 121 17.42 -14.57 -33.88
N LYS A 122 17.95 -15.75 -34.13
CA LYS A 122 17.30 -17.02 -33.72
C LYS A 122 17.13 -17.13 -32.21
N LYS A 123 18.08 -16.65 -31.39
CA LYS A 123 17.96 -16.58 -29.92
C LYS A 123 16.88 -15.61 -29.42
N LEU A 124 16.56 -14.57 -30.20
CA LEU A 124 15.51 -13.60 -29.86
C LEU A 124 14.11 -14.09 -30.27
N LEU A 125 14.00 -15.11 -31.10
CA LEU A 125 12.76 -15.56 -31.70
C LEU A 125 12.08 -16.71 -30.93
N VAL A 126 12.86 -17.55 -30.27
CA VAL A 126 12.33 -18.65 -29.46
C VAL A 126 12.49 -18.30 -28.00
N PRO A 127 11.40 -18.11 -27.26
CA PRO A 127 11.49 -17.79 -25.85
C PRO A 127 12.08 -18.95 -25.04
N VAL A 128 12.84 -18.62 -24.01
CA VAL A 128 13.36 -19.57 -23.04
C VAL A 128 12.27 -19.89 -22.01
N PHE A 129 11.94 -21.18 -21.85
CA PHE A 129 10.97 -21.64 -20.88
C PHE A 129 11.66 -22.00 -19.56
N ILE A 130 11.39 -21.24 -18.51
CA ILE A 130 12.00 -21.35 -17.19
C ILE A 130 10.93 -21.88 -16.23
N LYS A 131 11.04 -23.16 -15.87
CA LYS A 131 10.13 -23.79 -14.92
C LYS A 131 10.64 -23.58 -13.50
N VAL A 132 9.74 -23.13 -12.63
CA VAL A 132 9.99 -22.92 -11.20
C VAL A 132 8.91 -23.63 -10.37
N SER A 133 9.19 -23.85 -9.09
CA SER A 133 8.21 -24.47 -8.18
C SER A 133 6.99 -23.56 -7.93
N ASP A 134 7.21 -22.24 -7.91
CA ASP A 134 6.18 -21.21 -7.70
C ASP A 134 6.56 -19.97 -8.50
N SER A 135 5.85 -19.74 -9.60
CA SER A 135 6.14 -18.63 -10.53
C SER A 135 5.81 -17.26 -9.93
N ARG A 136 4.88 -17.19 -8.97
CA ARG A 136 4.55 -15.94 -8.27
C ARG A 136 5.65 -15.58 -7.28
N ARG A 137 6.11 -16.52 -6.48
CA ARG A 137 7.22 -16.28 -5.53
C ARG A 137 8.53 -15.98 -6.22
N ALA A 138 8.76 -16.52 -7.44
CA ALA A 138 9.94 -16.26 -8.25
C ALA A 138 10.04 -14.80 -8.75
N MET A 139 8.91 -14.07 -8.81
CA MET A 139 8.93 -12.68 -9.28
C MET A 139 9.83 -11.78 -8.44
N ALA A 140 9.79 -11.88 -7.11
CA ALA A 140 10.53 -10.98 -6.22
C ALA A 140 12.06 -11.11 -6.39
N PRO A 141 12.69 -12.30 -6.30
CA PRO A 141 14.13 -12.43 -6.48
C PRO A 141 14.60 -12.10 -7.90
N ILE A 142 13.86 -12.48 -8.94
CA ILE A 142 14.19 -12.13 -10.33
C ILE A 142 14.09 -10.60 -10.52
N ALA A 143 13.05 -9.96 -10.00
CA ALA A 143 12.90 -8.52 -10.10
C ALA A 143 14.00 -7.77 -9.32
N SER A 144 14.33 -8.22 -8.12
CA SER A 144 15.43 -7.66 -7.34
C SER A 144 16.75 -7.73 -8.11
N ALA A 145 17.07 -8.89 -8.69
CA ALA A 145 18.26 -9.06 -9.53
C ALA A 145 18.22 -8.19 -10.81
N PHE A 146 17.05 -8.10 -11.45
CA PHE A 146 16.89 -7.26 -12.65
C PHE A 146 17.19 -5.78 -12.37
N TYR A 147 16.77 -5.27 -11.22
CA TYR A 147 17.00 -3.88 -10.80
C TYR A 147 18.24 -3.69 -9.91
N ASP A 148 19.21 -4.63 -9.90
CA ASP A 148 20.46 -4.55 -9.13
C ASP A 148 20.25 -4.40 -7.61
N ASN A 149 19.27 -5.12 -7.06
CA ASN A 149 18.97 -5.14 -5.62
C ASN A 149 18.85 -3.72 -5.01
N PRO A 150 17.92 -2.89 -5.46
CA PRO A 150 17.91 -1.46 -5.16
C PRO A 150 17.84 -1.18 -3.65
N SER A 151 17.12 -1.99 -2.86
CA SER A 151 17.00 -1.84 -1.42
C SER A 151 18.33 -2.05 -0.65
N SER A 152 19.35 -2.65 -1.27
CA SER A 152 20.69 -2.77 -0.69
C SER A 152 21.51 -1.47 -0.78
N ARG A 153 20.98 -0.45 -1.46
CA ARG A 153 21.67 0.83 -1.73
C ARG A 153 20.95 2.05 -1.19
N MET A 154 19.91 1.83 -0.36
CA MET A 154 19.12 2.88 0.30
C MET A 154 18.59 2.38 1.64
N VAL A 155 18.26 3.29 2.54
CA VAL A 155 17.53 3.01 3.79
C VAL A 155 16.07 2.79 3.46
N VAL A 156 15.48 1.68 3.89
CA VAL A 156 14.08 1.35 3.59
C VAL A 156 13.27 1.26 4.87
N ILE A 157 12.20 2.05 4.95
CA ILE A 157 11.26 2.11 6.05
C ILE A 157 9.94 1.47 5.59
N GLY A 158 9.49 0.42 6.27
CA GLY A 158 8.20 -0.22 6.02
C GLY A 158 7.15 0.21 7.05
N VAL A 159 5.91 0.44 6.60
CA VAL A 159 4.79 0.76 7.49
C VAL A 159 3.65 -0.22 7.26
N THR A 160 3.25 -0.94 8.32
CA THR A 160 2.11 -1.86 8.28
C THR A 160 1.06 -1.51 9.34
N GLY A 161 -0.14 -2.00 9.14
CA GLY A 161 -1.30 -1.79 10.02
C GLY A 161 -2.60 -2.07 9.26
N THR A 162 -3.73 -2.06 9.94
CA THR A 162 -5.05 -2.00 9.29
C THR A 162 -5.32 -0.57 8.86
N GLU A 163 -5.21 0.38 9.77
CA GLU A 163 -5.45 1.81 9.56
C GLU A 163 -4.16 2.63 9.73
N GLY A 164 -4.14 3.85 9.22
CA GLY A 164 -3.05 4.82 9.41
C GLY A 164 -1.83 4.66 8.51
N LYS A 165 -1.68 3.57 7.76
CA LYS A 165 -0.50 3.27 6.92
C LYS A 165 -0.14 4.39 5.96
N SER A 166 -1.05 4.77 5.05
CA SER A 166 -0.79 5.76 4.00
C SER A 166 -0.44 7.13 4.58
N SER A 167 -1.14 7.55 5.65
CA SER A 167 -0.86 8.80 6.34
C SER A 167 0.53 8.78 6.97
N THR A 168 0.88 7.70 7.68
CA THR A 168 2.20 7.54 8.32
C THR A 168 3.32 7.49 7.27
N VAL A 169 3.14 6.76 6.16
CA VAL A 169 4.11 6.74 5.04
C VAL A 169 4.34 8.14 4.49
N SER A 170 3.27 8.88 4.21
CA SER A 170 3.37 10.25 3.71
C SER A 170 4.03 11.18 4.72
N PHE A 171 3.69 11.07 6.01
CA PHE A 171 4.31 11.90 7.06
C PHE A 171 5.81 11.60 7.23
N ILE A 172 6.22 10.33 7.21
CA ILE A 172 7.64 9.95 7.23
C ILE A 172 8.38 10.56 6.05
N TRP A 173 7.84 10.39 4.83
CA TRP A 173 8.45 10.95 3.62
C TRP A 173 8.56 12.48 3.67
N GLN A 174 7.48 13.18 4.06
CA GLN A 174 7.48 14.62 4.17
C GLN A 174 8.48 15.11 5.25
N LEU A 175 8.50 14.46 6.42
CA LEU A 175 9.44 14.79 7.50
C LEU A 175 10.90 14.59 7.05
N LEU A 176 11.22 13.49 6.36
CA LEU A 176 12.56 13.30 5.78
C LEU A 176 12.91 14.45 4.85
N LYS A 177 12.02 14.88 3.96
CA LYS A 177 12.23 16.04 3.09
C LYS A 177 12.44 17.33 3.88
N GLN A 178 11.61 17.61 4.87
CA GLN A 178 11.73 18.82 5.71
C GLN A 178 13.01 18.81 6.57
N CYS A 179 13.56 17.63 6.82
CA CYS A 179 14.87 17.43 7.46
C CYS A 179 16.04 17.42 6.46
N GLY A 180 15.83 17.82 5.21
CA GLY A 180 16.88 17.93 4.19
C GLY A 180 17.32 16.59 3.59
N GLN A 181 16.57 15.52 3.79
CA GLN A 181 16.86 14.20 3.24
C GLN A 181 16.13 13.97 1.91
N LYS A 182 16.82 13.44 0.90
CA LYS A 182 16.19 13.05 -0.35
C LYS A 182 15.58 11.65 -0.20
N ALA A 183 14.24 11.59 -0.22
CA ALA A 183 13.45 10.40 0.05
C ALA A 183 12.35 10.21 -1.00
N GLY A 184 12.10 8.97 -1.38
CA GLY A 184 10.92 8.56 -2.14
C GLY A 184 9.96 7.74 -1.30
N PHE A 185 8.76 7.48 -1.80
CA PHE A 185 7.79 6.61 -1.14
C PHE A 185 6.87 5.89 -2.12
N ILE A 186 6.26 4.82 -1.66
CA ILE A 186 5.20 4.05 -2.35
C ILE A 186 4.06 3.89 -1.37
N SER A 187 2.86 4.37 -1.71
CA SER A 187 1.65 4.17 -0.91
C SER A 187 0.43 3.88 -1.78
N THR A 188 -0.69 3.57 -1.15
CA THR A 188 -1.99 3.39 -1.81
C THR A 188 -2.41 4.62 -2.61
N VAL A 189 -2.15 5.81 -2.06
CA VAL A 189 -2.65 7.10 -2.58
C VAL A 189 -1.72 7.66 -3.64
N GLU A 190 -0.44 7.72 -3.33
CA GLU A 190 0.59 8.42 -4.10
C GLU A 190 1.92 7.69 -4.00
N TYR A 191 2.83 8.04 -4.91
CA TYR A 191 4.25 7.66 -4.85
C TYR A 191 5.13 8.85 -5.22
N SER A 192 6.41 8.79 -4.86
CA SER A 192 7.41 9.79 -5.25
C SER A 192 8.78 9.16 -5.48
N TYR A 193 9.49 9.67 -6.44
CA TYR A 193 10.90 9.35 -6.69
C TYR A 193 11.87 10.41 -6.15
N GLY A 194 11.44 11.17 -5.14
CA GLY A 194 12.26 12.17 -4.46
C GLY A 194 11.87 13.62 -4.72
N GLU A 195 11.04 13.87 -5.72
CA GLU A 195 10.53 15.20 -6.06
C GLU A 195 9.08 15.38 -5.53
N GLU A 196 8.13 15.65 -6.41
CA GLU A 196 6.72 15.76 -6.04
C GLU A 196 6.06 14.38 -5.89
N ALA A 197 4.97 14.33 -5.14
CA ALA A 197 4.13 13.15 -5.07
C ALA A 197 3.24 13.07 -6.32
N LEU A 198 3.13 11.89 -6.89
CA LEU A 198 2.30 11.57 -8.05
C LEU A 198 1.20 10.60 -7.65
N PRO A 199 -0.03 10.73 -8.21
CA PRO A 199 -1.10 9.78 -7.95
C PRO A 199 -0.68 8.35 -8.29
N ASN A 200 -1.00 7.40 -7.42
CA ASN A 200 -0.74 5.98 -7.69
C ASN A 200 -1.78 5.44 -8.68
N PRO A 201 -1.38 4.96 -9.87
CA PRO A 201 -2.31 4.40 -10.85
C PRO A 201 -2.75 2.97 -10.52
N GLU A 202 -2.06 2.32 -9.58
CA GLU A 202 -2.34 0.94 -9.21
C GLU A 202 -3.48 0.86 -8.19
N HIS A 203 -4.41 -0.09 -8.38
CA HIS A 203 -5.50 -0.34 -7.43
C HIS A 203 -5.10 -1.21 -6.23
N GLN A 204 -3.81 -1.31 -5.95
CA GLN A 204 -3.26 -2.15 -4.90
C GLN A 204 -2.36 -1.32 -3.98
N THR A 205 -2.59 -1.45 -2.67
CA THR A 205 -1.78 -0.78 -1.64
C THR A 205 -0.29 -1.11 -1.77
N THR A 206 0.03 -2.39 -2.01
CA THR A 206 1.39 -2.86 -2.27
C THR A 206 1.38 -3.52 -3.65
N PRO A 207 1.99 -2.91 -4.67
CA PRO A 207 2.08 -3.45 -6.02
C PRO A 207 2.80 -4.81 -6.09
N GLU A 208 2.73 -5.48 -7.24
CA GLU A 208 3.49 -6.72 -7.47
C GLU A 208 5.01 -6.45 -7.44
N SER A 209 5.79 -7.44 -7.04
CA SER A 209 7.23 -7.28 -6.78
C SER A 209 8.05 -6.66 -7.93
N PRO A 210 7.78 -6.91 -9.23
CA PRO A 210 8.48 -6.20 -10.31
C PRO A 210 8.28 -4.68 -10.26
N LEU A 211 7.09 -4.22 -9.88
CA LEU A 211 6.79 -2.79 -9.74
C LEU A 211 7.45 -2.19 -8.48
N ILE A 212 7.44 -2.92 -7.37
CA ILE A 212 8.14 -2.48 -6.13
C ILE A 212 9.62 -2.27 -6.42
N GLN A 213 10.29 -3.24 -7.05
CA GLN A 213 11.71 -3.14 -7.34
C GLN A 213 12.01 -2.03 -8.36
N MET A 214 11.13 -1.83 -9.35
CA MET A 214 11.20 -0.71 -10.30
C MET A 214 11.10 0.64 -9.59
N HIS A 215 10.12 0.81 -8.69
CA HIS A 215 9.96 2.05 -7.93
C HIS A 215 11.21 2.36 -7.10
N LEU A 216 11.77 1.36 -6.40
CA LEU A 216 12.99 1.53 -5.62
C LEU A 216 14.19 1.88 -6.51
N ALA A 217 14.31 1.27 -7.69
CA ALA A 217 15.36 1.62 -8.66
C ALA A 217 15.22 3.06 -9.17
N ASN A 218 14.00 3.48 -9.51
CA ASN A 218 13.74 4.86 -9.94
C ASN A 218 14.06 5.88 -8.83
N MET A 219 13.77 5.56 -7.57
CA MET A 219 14.18 6.39 -6.43
C MET A 219 15.70 6.55 -6.38
N LEU A 220 16.46 5.46 -6.56
CA LEU A 220 17.92 5.50 -6.60
C LEU A 220 18.45 6.32 -7.78
N GLU A 221 17.89 6.15 -8.97
CA GLU A 221 18.27 6.91 -10.17
C GLU A 221 18.04 8.42 -9.97
N ASN A 222 17.02 8.78 -9.19
CA ASN A 222 16.75 10.16 -8.78
C ASN A 222 17.56 10.59 -7.53
N GLY A 223 18.48 9.79 -7.03
CA GLY A 223 19.38 10.14 -5.93
C GLY A 223 18.76 10.06 -4.53
N CYS A 224 17.63 9.34 -4.36
CA CYS A 224 17.05 9.12 -3.04
C CYS A 224 17.97 8.23 -2.19
N LYS A 225 18.16 8.63 -0.94
CA LYS A 225 18.87 7.83 0.08
C LYS A 225 17.90 7.02 0.94
N TYR A 226 16.63 7.39 0.95
CA TYR A 226 15.56 6.80 1.75
C TYR A 226 14.37 6.41 0.88
N ALA A 227 13.76 5.27 1.20
CA ALA A 227 12.48 4.84 0.63
C ALA A 227 11.51 4.51 1.76
N VAL A 228 10.26 4.97 1.64
CA VAL A 228 9.19 4.62 2.57
C VAL A 228 8.15 3.79 1.83
N VAL A 229 7.85 2.58 2.33
CA VAL A 229 7.03 1.59 1.62
C VAL A 229 5.79 1.22 2.45
N GLU A 230 4.61 1.50 1.92
CA GLU A 230 3.37 1.00 2.51
C GLU A 230 3.28 -0.51 2.34
N SER A 231 3.29 -1.23 3.47
CA SER A 231 3.45 -2.67 3.55
C SER A 231 2.15 -3.33 4.00
N SER A 232 1.26 -3.63 3.04
CA SER A 232 -0.02 -4.30 3.32
C SER A 232 0.19 -5.77 3.72
N SER A 233 -0.80 -6.36 4.40
CA SER A 233 -0.79 -7.78 4.76
C SER A 233 -0.68 -8.69 3.52
N HIS A 234 -1.35 -8.34 2.42
CA HIS A 234 -1.20 -9.03 1.13
C HIS A 234 0.24 -8.95 0.62
N GLY A 235 0.86 -7.76 0.66
CA GLY A 235 2.24 -7.55 0.21
C GLY A 235 3.27 -8.33 1.04
N LEU A 236 3.01 -8.44 2.34
CA LEU A 236 3.84 -9.16 3.32
C LEU A 236 3.56 -10.67 3.41
N SER A 237 2.42 -11.12 2.84
CA SER A 237 2.06 -12.55 2.83
C SER A 237 3.10 -13.37 2.09
N ALA A 238 3.56 -14.45 2.71
CA ALA A 238 4.46 -15.41 2.07
C ALA A 238 3.86 -16.03 0.79
N LYS A 239 2.52 -16.08 0.68
CA LYS A 239 1.81 -16.57 -0.48
C LYS A 239 1.97 -15.67 -1.70
N LEU A 240 1.92 -14.34 -1.52
CA LEU A 240 2.03 -13.37 -2.61
C LEU A 240 3.46 -12.87 -2.82
N ASN A 241 4.25 -12.81 -1.76
CA ASN A 241 5.67 -12.43 -1.75
C ASN A 241 5.99 -11.10 -2.48
N ARG A 242 5.07 -10.12 -2.44
CA ARG A 242 5.25 -8.86 -3.19
C ARG A 242 6.41 -8.02 -2.69
N LEU A 243 6.65 -8.03 -1.37
CA LEU A 243 7.76 -7.34 -0.72
C LEU A 243 8.99 -8.23 -0.52
N GLY A 244 8.99 -9.45 -1.07
CA GLY A 244 10.15 -10.33 -1.03
C GLY A 244 11.38 -9.65 -1.62
N CYS A 245 12.54 -9.91 -1.03
CA CYS A 245 13.84 -9.32 -1.40
C CYS A 245 13.96 -7.79 -1.17
N VAL A 246 12.99 -7.14 -0.51
CA VAL A 246 13.16 -5.78 -0.01
C VAL A 246 13.88 -5.85 1.35
N GLN A 247 15.01 -5.18 1.47
CA GLN A 247 15.80 -5.10 2.69
C GLN A 247 15.33 -3.92 3.54
N PHE A 248 14.35 -4.16 4.43
CA PHE A 248 13.85 -3.15 5.35
C PHE A 248 14.82 -2.91 6.51
N ASP A 249 15.01 -1.65 6.90
CA ASP A 249 15.84 -1.24 8.04
C ASP A 249 14.96 -0.79 9.21
N THR A 250 13.81 -0.21 8.94
CA THR A 250 12.83 0.17 9.96
C THR A 250 11.48 -0.45 9.64
N ALA A 251 10.84 -1.05 10.63
CA ALA A 251 9.49 -1.61 10.56
C ALA A 251 8.56 -0.85 11.52
N VAL A 252 7.47 -0.30 11.00
CA VAL A 252 6.47 0.45 11.78
C VAL A 252 5.16 -0.33 11.82
N PHE A 253 4.65 -0.60 13.03
CA PHE A 253 3.36 -1.21 13.28
C PHE A 253 2.38 -0.20 13.87
N MET A 254 1.26 0.04 13.16
CA MET A 254 0.23 1.00 13.59
C MET A 254 -0.86 0.33 14.41
N ASN A 255 -1.51 -0.70 13.87
CA ASN A 255 -2.62 -1.43 14.50
C ASN A 255 -3.00 -2.66 13.68
N VAL A 256 -3.76 -3.59 14.28
CA VAL A 256 -4.41 -4.69 13.56
C VAL A 256 -5.81 -4.94 14.09
N THR A 257 -6.82 -4.73 13.25
CA THR A 257 -8.23 -5.01 13.51
C THR A 257 -8.77 -5.98 12.46
N LEU A 258 -9.93 -6.57 12.68
CA LEU A 258 -10.52 -7.56 11.77
C LEU A 258 -10.78 -6.96 10.38
N GLU A 259 -10.05 -7.46 9.39
CA GLU A 259 -10.20 -7.11 7.98
C GLU A 259 -9.61 -8.21 7.08
N HIS A 260 -10.00 -8.24 5.80
CA HIS A 260 -9.45 -9.14 4.78
C HIS A 260 -9.51 -10.65 5.11
N LEU A 261 -10.56 -11.08 5.82
CA LEU A 261 -10.73 -12.50 6.18
C LEU A 261 -11.00 -13.38 4.96
N GLU A 262 -11.51 -12.83 3.86
CA GLU A 262 -11.67 -13.52 2.58
C GLU A 262 -10.33 -14.06 2.03
N PHE A 263 -9.22 -13.34 2.28
CA PHE A 263 -7.88 -13.75 1.87
C PHE A 263 -7.13 -14.52 2.96
N HIS A 264 -7.10 -13.97 4.19
CA HIS A 264 -6.29 -14.51 5.30
C HIS A 264 -7.01 -15.62 6.08
N LYS A 265 -8.33 -15.78 5.90
CA LYS A 265 -9.22 -16.76 6.52
C LYS A 265 -9.45 -16.56 8.02
N ASN A 266 -8.48 -16.10 8.79
CA ASN A 266 -8.60 -15.82 10.22
C ASN A 266 -7.67 -14.68 10.64
N PHE A 267 -7.93 -14.12 11.83
CA PHE A 267 -7.19 -13.01 12.41
C PHE A 267 -5.71 -13.35 12.65
N GLU A 268 -5.42 -14.56 13.10
CA GLU A 268 -4.04 -14.97 13.39
C GLU A 268 -3.17 -14.96 12.15
N THR A 269 -3.67 -15.49 11.03
CA THR A 269 -2.96 -15.43 9.75
C THR A 269 -2.77 -13.99 9.29
N TYR A 270 -3.80 -13.15 9.41
CA TYR A 270 -3.73 -11.74 9.05
C TYR A 270 -2.68 -10.98 9.86
N ARG A 271 -2.69 -11.13 11.18
CA ARG A 271 -1.69 -10.56 12.10
C ARG A 271 -0.29 -11.10 11.78
N ASN A 272 -0.18 -12.41 11.58
CA ASN A 272 1.09 -13.07 11.28
C ASN A 272 1.71 -12.59 9.97
N ASP A 273 0.91 -12.38 8.92
CA ASP A 273 1.40 -11.85 7.65
C ASP A 273 1.94 -10.42 7.80
N LYS A 274 1.27 -9.55 8.57
CA LYS A 274 1.78 -8.20 8.88
C LYS A 274 3.12 -8.25 9.66
N ALA A 275 3.26 -9.19 10.59
CA ALA A 275 4.47 -9.34 11.38
C ALA A 275 5.69 -9.79 10.57
N ASN A 276 5.50 -10.27 9.32
CA ASN A 276 6.62 -10.55 8.44
C ASN A 276 7.49 -9.32 8.17
N LEU A 277 6.93 -8.10 8.22
CA LEU A 277 7.72 -6.87 8.12
C LEU A 277 8.81 -6.80 9.21
N PHE A 278 8.47 -7.17 10.45
CA PHE A 278 9.40 -7.19 11.57
C PHE A 278 10.43 -8.31 11.42
N ARG A 279 10.02 -9.50 10.97
CA ARG A 279 10.95 -10.62 10.70
C ARG A 279 11.93 -10.30 9.57
N MET A 280 11.53 -9.48 8.60
CA MET A 280 12.40 -9.03 7.51
C MET A 280 13.56 -8.15 8.01
N LEU A 281 13.44 -7.50 9.16
CA LEU A 281 14.57 -6.81 9.80
C LEU A 281 15.72 -7.76 10.15
N ASP A 282 15.42 -9.02 10.45
CA ASP A 282 16.43 -10.02 10.81
C ASP A 282 17.05 -10.74 9.60
N SER A 283 16.61 -10.42 8.38
CA SER A 283 16.97 -11.16 7.17
C SER A 283 18.31 -10.73 6.53
N HIS A 284 18.93 -9.66 6.99
CA HIS A 284 20.17 -9.09 6.44
C HIS A 284 20.95 -8.27 7.47
N ASP A 285 22.20 -7.91 7.14
CA ASP A 285 23.14 -7.30 8.11
C ASP A 285 23.04 -5.79 8.24
N HIS A 286 22.13 -5.10 7.51
CA HIS A 286 21.98 -3.63 7.48
C HIS A 286 23.25 -2.88 7.08
N ILE A 287 24.10 -3.49 6.27
CA ILE A 287 25.23 -2.83 5.62
C ILE A 287 24.81 -2.51 4.19
N LYS A 288 24.69 -1.23 3.89
CA LYS A 288 24.21 -0.74 2.60
C LYS A 288 25.27 0.05 1.85
N VAL A 289 25.18 0.12 0.53
CA VAL A 289 26.06 0.94 -0.30
C VAL A 289 25.31 2.23 -0.66
N ILE A 290 25.44 3.27 0.15
CA ILE A 290 24.77 4.56 -0.04
C ILE A 290 25.77 5.56 -0.61
N ALA A 291 25.43 6.15 -1.76
CA ALA A 291 26.32 7.07 -2.49
C ALA A 291 27.74 6.50 -2.76
N GLY A 292 27.84 5.18 -2.94
CA GLY A 292 29.10 4.49 -3.22
C GLY A 292 29.87 4.04 -1.96
N GLU A 293 29.45 4.42 -0.77
CA GLU A 293 30.09 4.06 0.50
C GLU A 293 29.32 2.97 1.23
N LYS A 294 30.06 2.05 1.88
CA LYS A 294 29.48 1.04 2.78
C LYS A 294 29.14 1.70 4.11
N VAL A 295 27.85 1.75 4.42
CA VAL A 295 27.32 2.36 5.65
C VAL A 295 26.54 1.32 6.43
N ARG A 296 26.78 1.22 7.74
CA ARG A 296 25.91 0.48 8.64
C ARG A 296 24.69 1.34 8.97
N VAL A 297 23.51 0.85 8.62
CA VAL A 297 22.22 1.51 8.87
C VAL A 297 21.62 0.97 10.17
N PRO A 298 21.11 1.83 11.07
CA PRO A 298 20.35 1.37 12.23
C PRO A 298 19.16 0.52 11.82
N SER A 299 18.84 -0.51 12.62
CA SER A 299 17.65 -1.35 12.39
C SER A 299 16.78 -1.39 13.63
N ILE A 300 15.48 -1.07 13.46
CA ILE A 300 14.56 -0.89 14.58
C ILE A 300 13.12 -1.26 14.21
N GLY A 301 12.40 -1.88 15.15
CA GLY A 301 10.95 -1.98 15.16
C GLY A 301 10.31 -0.80 15.87
N ILE A 302 9.19 -0.28 15.37
CA ILE A 302 8.41 0.80 15.98
C ILE A 302 6.99 0.29 16.17
N VAL A 303 6.47 0.30 17.40
CA VAL A 303 5.24 -0.40 17.76
C VAL A 303 4.28 0.52 18.50
N ASN A 304 3.02 0.57 18.05
CA ASN A 304 1.91 1.13 18.82
C ASN A 304 1.60 0.21 20.00
N LEU A 305 1.85 0.70 21.21
CA LEU A 305 1.67 -0.06 22.44
C LEU A 305 0.22 -0.19 22.91
N GLU A 306 -0.72 0.49 22.25
CA GLU A 306 -2.15 0.41 22.58
C GLU A 306 -2.88 -0.69 21.81
N ASP A 307 -2.25 -1.30 20.81
CA ASP A 307 -2.82 -2.43 20.11
C ASP A 307 -2.61 -3.74 20.90
N GLU A 308 -3.62 -4.56 21.01
CA GLU A 308 -3.56 -5.86 21.72
C GLU A 308 -2.49 -6.79 21.17
N SER A 309 -2.08 -6.61 19.92
CA SER A 309 -1.03 -7.38 19.28
C SER A 309 0.38 -6.80 19.47
N ALA A 310 0.55 -5.70 20.23
CA ALA A 310 1.85 -5.04 20.40
C ALA A 310 2.96 -6.02 20.84
N GLU A 311 2.70 -6.85 21.85
CA GLU A 311 3.65 -7.86 22.32
C GLU A 311 4.04 -8.86 21.22
N PHE A 312 3.08 -9.26 20.38
CA PHE A 312 3.35 -10.16 19.26
C PHE A 312 4.32 -9.52 18.24
N PHE A 313 4.17 -8.24 17.93
CA PHE A 313 5.06 -7.53 17.01
C PHE A 313 6.44 -7.27 17.65
N ILE A 314 6.52 -6.91 18.93
CA ILE A 314 7.76 -6.76 19.68
C ILE A 314 8.59 -8.06 19.59
N ASN A 315 7.94 -9.20 19.79
CA ASN A 315 8.58 -10.52 19.77
C ASN A 315 8.84 -11.06 18.35
N SER A 316 8.41 -10.36 17.29
CA SER A 316 8.59 -10.80 15.90
C SER A 316 9.93 -10.41 15.28
N THR A 317 10.80 -9.69 16.01
CA THR A 317 12.17 -9.35 15.59
C THR A 317 13.15 -9.46 16.73
N LYS A 318 14.41 -9.68 16.41
CA LYS A 318 15.54 -9.64 17.36
C LYS A 318 16.18 -8.25 17.45
N LYS A 319 15.72 -7.31 16.63
CA LYS A 319 16.22 -5.93 16.64
C LYS A 319 15.61 -5.13 17.79
N HIS A 320 16.21 -4.00 18.10
CA HIS A 320 15.63 -3.07 19.05
C HIS A 320 14.23 -2.66 18.64
N VAL A 321 13.36 -2.45 19.63
CA VAL A 321 12.01 -1.96 19.42
C VAL A 321 11.81 -0.68 20.24
N TYR A 322 11.20 0.32 19.63
CA TYR A 322 10.76 1.55 20.28
C TYR A 322 9.23 1.63 20.23
N GLY A 323 8.60 1.92 21.37
CA GLY A 323 7.16 2.01 21.49
C GLY A 323 6.62 3.43 21.36
N PHE A 324 5.34 3.58 21.05
CA PHE A 324 4.60 4.82 21.22
C PHE A 324 3.18 4.55 21.73
N THR A 325 2.66 5.48 22.55
CA THR A 325 1.34 5.38 23.17
C THR A 325 0.77 6.76 23.48
N THR A 326 -0.54 6.87 23.67
CA THR A 326 -1.22 8.03 24.26
C THR A 326 -1.78 7.69 25.64
N ASN A 327 -1.52 6.52 26.18
CA ASN A 327 -2.17 5.93 27.35
C ASN A 327 -3.70 5.90 27.20
N GLY A 328 -4.19 5.68 25.99
CA GLY A 328 -5.61 5.68 25.65
C GLY A 328 -6.25 7.08 25.55
N GLU A 329 -5.50 8.18 25.69
CA GLU A 329 -6.07 9.54 25.61
C GLU A 329 -6.67 9.81 24.24
N ALA A 330 -5.98 9.47 23.14
CA ALA A 330 -6.51 9.65 21.80
C ALA A 330 -7.74 8.77 21.54
N GLY A 331 -7.76 7.55 22.06
CA GLY A 331 -8.92 6.66 22.00
C GLY A 331 -10.11 7.20 22.79
N LYS A 332 -9.89 7.74 23.98
CA LYS A 332 -10.95 8.38 24.79
C LYS A 332 -11.54 9.61 24.11
N LEU A 333 -10.74 10.39 23.40
CA LEU A 333 -11.23 11.54 22.62
C LEU A 333 -12.06 11.11 21.41
N ALA A 334 -11.85 9.90 20.90
CA ALA A 334 -12.63 9.35 19.80
C ALA A 334 -13.90 8.61 20.26
N SER A 335 -13.99 8.11 21.51
CA SER A 335 -15.15 7.38 22.02
C SER A 335 -16.07 8.25 22.87
N GLU A 336 -17.39 8.09 22.72
CA GLU A 336 -18.38 8.75 23.61
C GLU A 336 -18.38 8.18 25.03
N LYS A 337 -17.96 6.91 25.17
CA LYS A 337 -17.85 6.22 26.46
C LYS A 337 -16.40 6.25 26.91
N GLY A 338 -16.07 7.15 27.80
CA GLY A 338 -14.74 7.27 28.42
C GLY A 338 -14.28 6.05 29.26
N GLU A 339 -14.86 4.89 29.05
CA GLU A 339 -14.68 3.68 29.85
C GLU A 339 -13.70 2.64 29.27
N ASN A 340 -13.26 2.79 28.04
CA ASN A 340 -12.21 1.90 27.52
C ASN A 340 -10.83 2.39 27.93
N ALA A 341 -10.51 2.21 29.22
CA ALA A 341 -9.11 2.11 29.61
C ALA A 341 -8.56 0.84 28.94
N VAL A 342 -7.93 0.99 27.77
CA VAL A 342 -7.14 -0.08 27.16
C VAL A 342 -6.10 -0.46 28.23
N SER A 343 -6.20 -1.67 28.76
CA SER A 343 -5.13 -2.21 29.59
C SER A 343 -3.94 -2.35 28.66
N LEU A 344 -2.94 -1.48 28.83
CA LEU A 344 -1.71 -1.58 28.05
C LEU A 344 -1.19 -3.02 28.17
N PRO A 345 -0.80 -3.65 27.05
CA PRO A 345 -0.14 -4.95 27.10
C PRO A 345 1.07 -4.86 28.02
N LYS A 346 1.51 -5.97 28.61
CA LYS A 346 2.70 -5.99 29.46
C LYS A 346 3.90 -5.52 28.63
N ILE A 347 4.26 -4.25 28.85
CA ILE A 347 5.42 -3.63 28.19
C ILE A 347 6.67 -4.21 28.86
N PRO A 348 7.65 -4.77 28.09
CA PRO A 348 8.92 -5.19 28.65
C PRO A 348 9.58 -4.03 29.42
N GLU A 349 10.11 -4.30 30.62
CA GLU A 349 10.68 -3.27 31.52
C GLU A 349 11.81 -2.44 30.87
N ASN A 350 12.52 -3.03 29.92
CA ASN A 350 13.60 -2.39 29.17
C ASN A 350 13.15 -1.70 27.86
N LEU A 351 11.88 -1.79 27.49
CA LEU A 351 11.38 -1.15 26.29
C LEU A 351 11.40 0.38 26.45
N ARG A 352 11.96 1.07 25.45
CA ARG A 352 11.90 2.53 25.35
C ARG A 352 10.66 2.93 24.56
N TYR A 353 10.01 4.02 24.97
CA TYR A 353 8.81 4.51 24.29
C TYR A 353 8.58 6.00 24.50
N MET A 354 7.67 6.55 23.71
CA MET A 354 7.15 7.90 23.90
C MET A 354 5.65 7.89 24.18
N THR A 355 5.20 8.89 24.94
CA THR A 355 3.80 9.07 25.32
C THR A 355 3.29 10.42 24.87
N GLY A 356 2.24 10.42 24.03
CA GLY A 356 1.46 11.60 23.68
C GLY A 356 0.46 11.96 24.78
N LYS A 357 0.44 13.23 25.21
CA LYS A 357 -0.42 13.75 26.28
C LYS A 357 -1.06 15.07 25.87
N ASN A 358 -2.11 15.47 26.59
CA ASN A 358 -2.80 16.75 26.38
C ASN A 358 -3.24 16.93 24.93
N ILE A 359 -3.82 15.87 24.34
CA ILE A 359 -4.19 15.82 22.93
C ILE A 359 -5.41 16.73 22.71
N ALA A 360 -5.23 17.81 21.96
CA ALA A 360 -6.27 18.76 21.59
C ALA A 360 -6.43 18.79 20.07
N SER A 361 -7.55 18.27 19.58
CA SER A 361 -7.89 18.26 18.15
C SER A 361 -9.00 19.28 17.87
N ALA A 362 -8.74 20.21 16.95
CA ALA A 362 -9.68 21.20 16.45
C ALA A 362 -10.02 20.93 14.98
N ARG A 363 -10.86 21.78 14.37
CA ARG A 363 -11.20 21.68 12.94
C ARG A 363 -9.99 21.74 12.01
N TYR A 364 -9.00 22.56 12.34
CA TYR A 364 -7.84 22.86 11.50
C TYR A 364 -6.51 22.51 12.14
N GLY A 365 -6.49 21.58 13.08
CA GLY A 365 -5.23 21.22 13.67
C GLY A 365 -5.32 20.24 14.81
N LEU A 366 -4.15 19.77 15.20
CA LEU A 366 -3.92 18.89 16.33
C LEU A 366 -2.69 19.37 17.08
N GLU A 367 -2.82 19.58 18.39
CA GLU A 367 -1.70 19.89 19.28
C GLU A 367 -1.62 18.85 20.39
N PHE A 368 -0.43 18.45 20.76
CA PHE A 368 -0.19 17.55 21.89
C PHE A 368 1.25 17.67 22.39
N THR A 369 1.50 17.19 23.59
CA THR A 369 2.82 17.10 24.19
C THR A 369 3.30 15.66 24.12
N VAL A 370 4.59 15.43 23.87
CA VAL A 370 5.21 14.11 23.89
C VAL A 370 6.25 14.08 25.00
N ASP A 371 6.16 13.05 25.86
CA ASP A 371 7.22 12.65 26.77
C ASP A 371 7.89 11.40 26.21
N ALA A 372 9.21 11.43 26.04
CA ALA A 372 9.94 10.34 25.36
C ALA A 372 11.15 9.85 26.17
N ASP A 373 11.38 8.56 26.11
CA ASP A 373 12.58 7.90 26.63
C ASP A 373 13.74 8.08 25.66
N GLY A 374 14.65 9.02 25.96
CA GLY A 374 15.79 9.39 25.12
C GLY A 374 15.50 10.58 24.20
N GLU A 375 16.55 11.15 23.66
CA GLU A 375 16.49 12.28 22.71
C GLU A 375 16.21 11.81 21.28
N SER A 376 16.46 10.54 20.98
CA SER A 376 16.33 9.91 19.67
C SER A 376 15.93 8.44 19.80
N ALA A 377 15.33 7.89 18.75
CA ALA A 377 15.06 6.46 18.65
C ALA A 377 16.33 5.65 18.36
N LEU A 378 17.44 6.29 17.98
CA LEU A 378 18.71 5.61 17.80
C LEU A 378 19.21 5.00 19.11
N TYR A 379 19.68 3.76 19.02
CA TYR A 379 20.39 3.10 20.09
C TYR A 379 21.89 3.26 19.81
N PRO A 380 22.68 3.80 20.77
CA PRO A 380 24.13 3.77 20.66
C PRO A 380 24.62 2.32 20.52
N ASP A 381 25.67 2.09 19.75
CA ASP A 381 26.25 0.74 19.55
C ASP A 381 26.65 0.06 20.90
N ASN A 382 26.87 0.85 21.95
CA ASN A 382 27.21 0.41 23.31
C ASN A 382 26.07 0.69 24.31
N PHE A 383 24.81 0.58 23.90
CA PHE A 383 23.69 0.84 24.79
C PHE A 383 23.72 -0.08 26.02
N ASP A 384 23.96 0.52 27.19
CA ASP A 384 23.82 -0.15 28.47
C ASP A 384 22.39 0.07 29.02
N PRO A 385 21.55 -0.96 29.12
CA PRO A 385 20.17 -0.83 29.61
C PRO A 385 20.11 -0.36 31.09
N VAL A 386 21.20 -0.39 31.80
CA VAL A 386 21.31 0.04 33.22
C VAL A 386 21.54 1.55 33.34
N LEU A 387 21.99 2.24 32.28
CA LEU A 387 22.22 3.69 32.37
C LEU A 387 20.90 4.46 32.53
N PRO A 388 20.90 5.56 33.32
CA PRO A 388 19.71 6.41 33.46
C PRO A 388 19.21 6.89 32.12
N ARG A 389 17.93 6.66 31.84
CA ARG A 389 17.27 7.13 30.63
C ARG A 389 17.11 8.65 30.70
N LYS A 390 17.57 9.37 29.67
CA LYS A 390 17.27 10.79 29.55
C LYS A 390 15.84 10.93 29.05
N HIS A 391 14.98 11.53 29.84
CA HIS A 391 13.62 11.87 29.42
C HIS A 391 13.62 13.26 28.79
N VAL A 392 12.93 13.38 27.66
CA VAL A 392 12.70 14.65 26.98
C VAL A 392 11.21 14.89 26.80
N SER A 393 10.80 16.16 26.86
CA SER A 393 9.42 16.57 26.61
C SER A 393 9.39 17.67 25.56
N PHE A 394 8.51 17.54 24.57
CA PHE A 394 8.38 18.51 23.48
C PHE A 394 6.93 18.58 22.99
N SER A 395 6.58 19.71 22.35
CA SER A 395 5.25 19.92 21.77
C SER A 395 5.23 19.56 20.30
N VAL A 396 4.09 19.01 19.87
CA VAL A 396 3.81 18.69 18.45
C VAL A 396 2.58 19.50 18.02
N LYS A 397 2.73 20.24 16.90
CA LYS A 397 1.64 21.02 16.28
C LYS A 397 1.47 20.58 14.84
N SER A 398 0.30 20.06 14.52
CA SER A 398 -0.07 19.55 13.19
C SER A 398 -1.11 20.47 12.54
N PRO A 399 -1.01 20.72 11.21
CA PRO A 399 -1.98 21.55 10.50
C PRO A 399 -3.29 20.81 10.19
N PHE A 400 -3.38 19.50 10.44
CA PHE A 400 -4.57 18.71 10.16
C PHE A 400 -5.16 18.07 11.42
N PRO A 401 -6.50 17.90 11.47
CA PRO A 401 -7.24 17.45 12.65
C PRO A 401 -7.15 15.94 12.86
N GLY A 402 -7.80 15.47 13.93
CA GLY A 402 -8.02 14.07 14.27
C GLY A 402 -7.04 13.57 15.32
N ALA A 403 -7.55 13.22 16.52
CA ALA A 403 -6.73 12.72 17.63
C ALA A 403 -5.93 11.46 17.25
N PHE A 404 -6.47 10.62 16.33
CA PHE A 404 -5.76 9.45 15.79
C PHE A 404 -4.48 9.81 15.02
N ASN A 405 -4.35 11.05 14.52
CA ASN A 405 -3.11 11.50 13.90
C ASN A 405 -1.96 11.68 14.89
N ALA A 406 -2.24 11.72 16.20
CA ALA A 406 -1.17 11.68 17.20
C ALA A 406 -0.35 10.38 17.09
N TYR A 407 -0.99 9.22 16.88
CA TYR A 407 -0.29 7.95 16.63
C TYR A 407 0.53 8.01 15.36
N ASN A 408 -0.06 8.47 14.24
CA ASN A 408 0.61 8.57 12.95
C ASN A 408 1.85 9.48 13.03
N LEU A 409 1.74 10.61 13.73
CA LEU A 409 2.84 11.57 13.90
C LEU A 409 3.92 11.06 14.83
N MET A 410 3.58 10.44 15.98
CA MET A 410 4.57 9.83 16.86
C MET A 410 5.35 8.71 16.15
N ALA A 411 4.66 7.84 15.41
CA ALA A 411 5.29 6.81 14.58
C ALA A 411 6.23 7.43 13.54
N ALA A 412 5.82 8.48 12.85
CA ALA A 412 6.61 9.16 11.84
C ALA A 412 7.85 9.87 12.43
N ILE A 413 7.69 10.59 13.55
CA ILE A 413 8.79 11.23 14.28
C ILE A 413 9.81 10.18 14.70
N THR A 414 9.35 9.06 15.27
CA THR A 414 10.22 7.95 15.71
C THR A 414 10.96 7.34 14.52
N ALA A 415 10.26 7.08 13.41
CA ALA A 415 10.87 6.47 12.22
C ALA A 415 11.95 7.38 11.60
N VAL A 416 11.70 8.68 11.48
CA VAL A 416 12.69 9.62 10.94
C VAL A 416 13.88 9.78 11.87
N SER A 417 13.66 9.92 13.17
CA SER A 417 14.74 9.98 14.16
C SER A 417 15.57 8.70 14.19
N SER A 418 14.97 7.53 13.92
CA SER A 418 15.68 6.23 13.93
C SER A 418 16.68 6.04 12.79
N VAL A 419 16.53 6.78 11.69
CA VAL A 419 17.36 6.63 10.48
C VAL A 419 18.18 7.87 10.16
N THR A 420 18.01 8.93 10.95
CA THR A 420 18.78 10.17 10.86
C THR A 420 19.49 10.45 12.18
N SER A 421 20.43 11.37 12.21
CA SER A 421 21.08 11.79 13.46
C SER A 421 20.27 12.85 14.23
N LEU A 422 19.03 13.10 13.85
CA LEU A 422 18.20 14.15 14.44
C LEU A 422 17.46 13.65 15.69
N SER A 423 17.33 14.52 16.69
CA SER A 423 16.53 14.30 17.88
C SER A 423 15.03 14.29 17.55
N PHE A 424 14.22 13.74 18.45
CA PHE A 424 12.77 13.78 18.33
C PHE A 424 12.23 15.21 18.24
N GLU A 425 12.78 16.16 19.03
CA GLU A 425 12.36 17.55 19.04
C GLU A 425 12.67 18.26 17.69
N GLU A 426 13.85 18.01 17.12
CA GLU A 426 14.22 18.54 15.81
C GLU A 426 13.27 18.07 14.72
N VAL A 427 12.95 16.78 14.69
CA VAL A 427 11.98 16.20 13.74
C VAL A 427 10.58 16.75 13.99
N ALA A 428 10.13 16.78 15.26
CA ALA A 428 8.81 17.26 15.64
C ALA A 428 8.58 18.73 15.25
N SER A 429 9.63 19.57 15.30
CA SER A 429 9.57 20.97 14.88
C SER A 429 9.14 21.16 13.42
N LYS A 430 9.27 20.12 12.57
CA LYS A 430 8.89 20.14 11.16
C LYS A 430 7.44 19.70 10.90
N VAL A 431 6.74 19.18 11.91
CA VAL A 431 5.37 18.65 11.75
C VAL A 431 4.39 19.72 11.25
N SER A 432 4.54 20.98 11.70
CA SER A 432 3.70 22.10 11.25
C SER A 432 3.81 22.42 9.75
N LEU A 433 4.86 21.91 9.07
CA LEU A 433 5.09 22.11 7.64
C LEU A 433 4.50 20.97 6.77
N LEU A 434 3.94 19.96 7.39
CA LEU A 434 3.36 18.83 6.67
C LEU A 434 2.08 19.23 5.93
N LYS A 435 1.83 18.57 4.81
CA LYS A 435 0.62 18.73 4.01
C LYS A 435 -0.33 17.55 4.25
N PRO A 436 -1.66 17.77 4.22
CA PRO A 436 -2.65 16.70 4.29
C PRO A 436 -2.43 15.66 3.17
N VAL A 437 -2.78 14.42 3.45
CA VAL A 437 -2.78 13.35 2.45
C VAL A 437 -4.13 13.38 1.72
N LYS A 438 -4.10 13.35 0.39
CA LYS A 438 -5.31 13.37 -0.45
C LYS A 438 -6.27 12.25 -0.01
N GLY A 439 -7.53 12.61 0.25
CA GLY A 439 -8.56 11.65 0.63
C GLY A 439 -8.38 11.04 2.03
N ARG A 440 -7.65 11.70 2.91
CA ARG A 440 -7.55 11.38 4.35
C ARG A 440 -7.99 12.60 5.14
N MET A 441 -9.23 12.61 5.62
CA MET A 441 -9.86 13.76 6.27
C MET A 441 -9.71 15.06 5.44
N THR A 442 -9.80 14.95 4.12
CA THR A 442 -9.64 16.08 3.21
C THR A 442 -10.84 17.02 3.31
N LEU A 443 -10.60 18.22 3.80
CA LEU A 443 -11.62 19.27 3.89
C LEU A 443 -11.75 19.97 2.52
N ILE A 444 -12.98 20.10 2.02
CA ILE A 444 -13.30 20.84 0.80
C ILE A 444 -14.03 22.12 1.18
N GLU A 445 -13.46 23.27 0.82
CA GLU A 445 -14.00 24.60 1.13
C GLU A 445 -14.15 25.42 -0.16
N LYS A 446 -15.40 25.62 -0.60
CA LYS A 446 -15.79 26.44 -1.76
C LYS A 446 -16.81 27.52 -1.38
N GLY A 447 -16.87 27.89 -0.10
CA GLY A 447 -17.83 28.86 0.42
C GLY A 447 -19.22 28.30 0.75
N GLN A 448 -19.40 26.99 0.72
CA GLN A 448 -20.62 26.33 1.18
C GLN A 448 -20.84 26.51 2.70
N PRO A 449 -22.12 26.51 3.18
CA PRO A 449 -22.42 26.76 4.59
C PRO A 449 -22.18 25.56 5.52
N PHE A 450 -21.91 24.38 4.98
CA PHE A 450 -21.64 23.15 5.70
C PHE A 450 -20.16 22.73 5.58
N GLU A 451 -19.69 21.93 6.50
CA GLU A 451 -18.36 21.32 6.42
C GLU A 451 -18.44 20.09 5.53
N LEU A 452 -17.52 19.97 4.56
CA LEU A 452 -17.42 18.83 3.65
C LEU A 452 -16.07 18.14 3.81
N ILE A 453 -16.12 16.85 4.16
CA ILE A 453 -14.93 16.03 4.41
C ILE A 453 -14.97 14.81 3.47
N VAL A 454 -13.86 14.55 2.82
CA VAL A 454 -13.64 13.32 2.02
C VAL A 454 -12.62 12.44 2.74
N ASP A 455 -12.99 11.17 3.00
CA ASP A 455 -12.12 10.21 3.69
C ASP A 455 -12.23 8.79 3.10
N TYR A 456 -11.18 8.00 3.23
CA TYR A 456 -11.14 6.61 2.75
C TYR A 456 -11.75 5.61 3.73
N ALA A 457 -12.28 6.02 4.85
CA ALA A 457 -12.92 5.13 5.80
C ALA A 457 -13.97 4.24 5.10
N HIS A 458 -13.78 2.92 5.20
CA HIS A 458 -14.60 1.91 4.54
C HIS A 458 -14.72 0.61 5.36
N THR A 459 -14.31 0.68 6.65
CA THR A 459 -14.40 -0.43 7.60
C THR A 459 -15.22 -0.01 8.82
N PRO A 460 -15.87 -0.95 9.53
CA PRO A 460 -16.53 -0.64 10.80
C PRO A 460 -15.61 0.08 11.79
N SER A 461 -14.37 -0.38 11.93
CA SER A 461 -13.36 0.19 12.82
C SER A 461 -13.00 1.64 12.46
N SER A 462 -12.85 1.95 11.16
CA SER A 462 -12.60 3.33 10.72
C SER A 462 -13.79 4.25 11.00
N PHE A 463 -15.03 3.76 10.89
CA PHE A 463 -16.23 4.53 11.22
C PHE A 463 -16.30 4.85 12.73
N GLU A 464 -16.02 3.86 13.59
CA GLU A 464 -15.93 4.07 15.06
C GLU A 464 -14.80 5.04 15.43
N THR A 465 -13.79 5.19 14.60
CA THR A 465 -12.70 6.14 14.82
C THR A 465 -13.07 7.57 14.41
N ILE A 466 -13.76 7.75 13.27
CA ILE A 466 -13.98 9.10 12.71
C ILE A 466 -15.31 9.74 13.13
N PHE A 467 -16.38 8.97 13.30
CA PHE A 467 -17.69 9.54 13.56
C PHE A 467 -17.84 10.18 14.96
N PRO A 468 -17.43 9.54 16.07
CA PRO A 468 -17.64 10.12 17.40
C PRO A 468 -17.03 11.52 17.59
N PRO A 469 -15.76 11.79 17.23
CA PRO A 469 -15.19 13.13 17.39
C PRO A 469 -15.84 14.15 16.48
N LEU A 470 -16.30 13.75 15.28
CA LEU A 470 -17.02 14.62 14.36
C LEU A 470 -18.42 14.92 14.89
N ARG A 471 -19.14 13.91 15.40
CA ARG A 471 -20.46 14.09 16.01
C ARG A 471 -20.41 15.04 17.21
N LYS A 472 -19.40 14.88 18.07
CA LYS A 472 -19.21 15.71 19.26
C LYS A 472 -19.06 17.21 18.93
N ARG A 473 -18.39 17.54 17.82
CA ARG A 473 -18.17 18.94 17.40
C ARG A 473 -19.19 19.48 16.39
N CYS A 474 -20.05 18.61 15.85
CA CYS A 474 -21.07 19.01 14.88
C CYS A 474 -22.20 19.79 15.57
N GLY A 475 -22.38 21.05 15.17
CA GLY A 475 -23.44 21.92 15.70
C GLY A 475 -24.81 21.70 15.05
N GLY A 476 -24.86 21.05 13.90
CA GLY A 476 -26.04 20.74 13.12
C GLY A 476 -26.22 19.22 12.93
N ARG A 477 -26.66 18.84 11.74
CA ARG A 477 -26.81 17.44 11.33
C ARG A 477 -25.51 16.89 10.77
N MET A 478 -25.28 15.62 11.00
CA MET A 478 -24.18 14.88 10.39
C MET A 478 -24.72 13.95 9.30
N PHE A 479 -24.20 14.11 8.09
CA PHE A 479 -24.51 13.31 6.91
C PHE A 479 -23.32 12.43 6.57
N CYS A 480 -23.57 11.20 6.16
CA CYS A 480 -22.54 10.36 5.53
C CYS A 480 -23.06 9.76 4.22
N LEU A 481 -22.18 9.66 3.24
CA LEU A 481 -22.39 9.00 1.98
C LEU A 481 -21.28 7.96 1.79
N PHE A 482 -21.66 6.67 1.66
CA PHE A 482 -20.72 5.57 1.49
C PHE A 482 -21.35 4.37 0.79
N GLY A 483 -20.52 3.43 0.41
CA GLY A 483 -20.89 2.14 -0.13
C GLY A 483 -20.07 1.01 0.47
N SER A 484 -19.94 -0.07 -0.27
CA SER A 484 -19.04 -1.17 0.06
C SER A 484 -18.54 -1.84 -1.22
N GLY A 485 -17.33 -2.41 -1.20
CA GLY A 485 -16.83 -3.19 -2.31
C GLY A 485 -17.58 -4.52 -2.47
N GLY A 486 -17.99 -4.83 -3.70
CA GLY A 486 -18.50 -6.15 -4.07
C GLY A 486 -17.40 -7.22 -4.04
N GLU A 487 -17.80 -8.50 -3.94
CA GLU A 487 -16.87 -9.65 -3.87
C GLU A 487 -15.86 -9.54 -2.72
N ARG A 488 -16.28 -8.89 -1.62
CA ARG A 488 -15.53 -8.68 -0.39
C ARG A 488 -16.30 -9.24 0.81
N ASP A 489 -15.79 -9.02 2.00
CA ASP A 489 -16.44 -9.45 3.25
C ASP A 489 -17.86 -8.89 3.36
N LEU A 490 -18.86 -9.79 3.30
CA LEU A 490 -20.28 -9.45 3.40
C LEU A 490 -20.68 -9.07 4.84
N THR A 491 -19.97 -9.59 5.84
CA THR A 491 -20.33 -9.43 7.25
C THR A 491 -20.15 -7.99 7.74
N LYS A 492 -19.26 -7.23 7.12
CA LYS A 492 -19.03 -5.82 7.46
C LYS A 492 -20.18 -4.89 7.02
N ARG A 493 -20.97 -5.26 6.00
CA ARG A 493 -22.00 -4.37 5.40
C ARG A 493 -23.04 -3.91 6.41
N PRO A 494 -23.78 -4.80 7.10
CA PRO A 494 -24.75 -4.36 8.10
C PRO A 494 -24.09 -3.64 9.28
N LEU A 495 -22.88 -4.02 9.67
CA LEU A 495 -22.14 -3.32 10.74
C LEU A 495 -21.82 -1.87 10.36
N GLN A 496 -21.39 -1.62 9.12
CA GLN A 496 -21.17 -0.26 8.61
C GLN A 496 -22.47 0.56 8.65
N GLY A 497 -23.59 -0.03 8.19
CA GLY A 497 -24.91 0.58 8.24
C GLY A 497 -25.35 0.96 9.66
N ALA A 498 -25.18 0.04 10.61
CA ALA A 498 -25.54 0.28 12.01
C ALA A 498 -24.69 1.40 12.64
N ILE A 499 -23.36 1.38 12.45
CA ILE A 499 -22.47 2.41 13.00
C ILE A 499 -22.79 3.78 12.38
N ALA A 500 -22.96 3.85 11.07
CA ALA A 500 -23.33 5.09 10.40
C ALA A 500 -24.68 5.64 10.90
N ALA A 501 -25.66 4.78 11.09
CA ALA A 501 -26.98 5.16 11.59
C ALA A 501 -26.96 5.69 13.03
N ARG A 502 -26.07 5.17 13.87
CA ARG A 502 -25.91 5.56 15.26
C ARG A 502 -25.35 6.99 15.43
N TYR A 503 -24.40 7.36 14.56
CA TYR A 503 -23.70 8.64 14.68
C TYR A 503 -24.19 9.71 13.71
N CYS A 504 -24.70 9.35 12.55
CA CYS A 504 -25.15 10.30 11.53
C CYS A 504 -26.68 10.48 11.56
N ASP A 505 -27.12 11.73 11.43
CA ASP A 505 -28.56 12.06 11.34
C ASP A 505 -29.15 11.53 10.03
N VAL A 506 -28.40 11.63 8.93
CA VAL A 506 -28.82 11.20 7.60
C VAL A 506 -27.75 10.35 6.95
N VAL A 507 -28.16 9.19 6.42
CA VAL A 507 -27.28 8.23 5.75
C VAL A 507 -27.65 8.10 4.28
N PHE A 508 -26.67 8.27 3.40
CA PHE A 508 -26.78 7.99 1.97
C PHE A 508 -25.94 6.76 1.63
N LEU A 509 -26.56 5.78 1.01
CA LEU A 509 -25.89 4.57 0.51
C LEU A 509 -25.75 4.67 -1.01
N SER A 510 -24.54 4.53 -1.51
CA SER A 510 -24.22 4.71 -2.93
C SER A 510 -23.07 3.82 -3.37
N ASP A 511 -22.94 3.61 -4.69
CA ASP A 511 -21.91 2.74 -5.24
C ASP A 511 -20.49 3.15 -4.80
N GLU A 512 -19.72 2.14 -4.43
CA GLU A 512 -18.26 2.23 -4.23
C GLU A 512 -17.57 1.46 -5.36
N ASP A 513 -17.50 0.14 -5.28
CA ASP A 513 -17.07 -0.77 -6.34
C ASP A 513 -17.96 -2.00 -6.34
N PRO A 514 -19.14 -1.98 -6.98
CA PRO A 514 -20.05 -3.14 -6.95
C PRO A 514 -19.47 -4.39 -7.58
N ARG A 515 -18.56 -4.24 -8.57
CA ARG A 515 -17.92 -5.33 -9.30
C ARG A 515 -18.95 -6.27 -9.94
N GLY A 516 -18.90 -7.58 -9.65
CA GLY A 516 -19.81 -8.57 -10.18
C GLY A 516 -21.17 -8.66 -9.48
N GLU A 517 -21.36 -7.92 -8.37
CA GLU A 517 -22.61 -7.92 -7.62
C GLU A 517 -23.62 -6.87 -8.14
N ASP A 518 -24.90 -7.11 -7.88
CA ASP A 518 -25.94 -6.12 -8.15
C ASP A 518 -25.84 -4.95 -7.17
N PRO A 519 -25.67 -3.70 -7.65
CA PRO A 519 -25.46 -2.54 -6.81
C PRO A 519 -26.55 -2.33 -5.76
N GLU A 520 -27.82 -2.44 -6.14
CA GLU A 520 -28.94 -2.21 -5.22
C GLU A 520 -28.98 -3.26 -4.11
N THR A 521 -28.77 -4.53 -4.43
CA THR A 521 -28.70 -5.63 -3.45
C THR A 521 -27.61 -5.38 -2.44
N LEU A 522 -26.42 -4.95 -2.90
CA LEU A 522 -25.28 -4.63 -2.04
C LEU A 522 -25.61 -3.49 -1.05
N LEU A 523 -26.23 -2.42 -1.55
CA LEU A 523 -26.59 -1.27 -0.72
C LEU A 523 -27.70 -1.62 0.29
N ARG A 524 -28.63 -2.50 -0.09
CA ARG A 524 -29.65 -3.03 0.82
C ARG A 524 -29.07 -3.90 1.94
N ASP A 525 -27.98 -4.61 1.67
CA ASP A 525 -27.27 -5.34 2.74
C ASP A 525 -26.69 -4.39 3.79
N ILE A 526 -26.17 -3.24 3.38
CA ILE A 526 -25.71 -2.18 4.30
C ILE A 526 -26.91 -1.59 5.05
N ALA A 527 -28.02 -1.31 4.34
CA ALA A 527 -29.22 -0.71 4.89
C ALA A 527 -29.84 -1.54 6.02
N LYS A 528 -29.68 -2.87 6.04
CA LYS A 528 -30.20 -3.74 7.11
C LYS A 528 -29.76 -3.25 8.49
N GLY A 529 -28.47 -2.99 8.68
CA GLY A 529 -27.96 -2.48 9.95
C GLY A 529 -28.46 -1.06 10.27
N ALA A 530 -28.65 -0.21 9.27
CA ALA A 530 -29.21 1.12 9.48
C ALA A 530 -30.70 1.07 9.90
N PHE A 531 -31.46 0.14 9.34
CA PHE A 531 -32.86 -0.08 9.76
C PHE A 531 -32.96 -0.59 11.22
N GLU A 532 -32.05 -1.50 11.62
CA GLU A 532 -31.97 -1.99 13.00
C GLU A 532 -31.72 -0.87 14.02
N GLU A 533 -30.98 0.17 13.64
CA GLU A 533 -30.75 1.38 14.45
C GLU A 533 -31.84 2.46 14.24
N GLY A 534 -32.96 2.13 13.61
CA GLY A 534 -34.15 2.97 13.51
C GLY A 534 -34.18 3.97 12.34
N LYS A 535 -33.25 3.89 11.37
CA LYS A 535 -33.34 4.69 10.16
C LYS A 535 -34.51 4.25 9.29
N LYS A 536 -35.07 5.20 8.51
CA LYS A 536 -36.21 4.97 7.63
C LYS A 536 -35.88 5.45 6.20
N GLU A 537 -36.11 4.55 5.24
CA GLU A 537 -35.92 4.86 3.83
C GLU A 537 -36.84 6.03 3.39
N GLY A 538 -36.27 7.00 2.68
CA GLY A 538 -36.95 8.20 2.23
C GLY A 538 -37.08 9.31 3.27
N GLU A 539 -36.76 9.07 4.56
CA GLU A 539 -36.76 10.10 5.60
C GLU A 539 -35.33 10.51 6.01
N ASN A 540 -34.53 9.52 6.43
CA ASN A 540 -33.16 9.73 6.94
C ASN A 540 -32.18 8.63 6.51
N LEU A 541 -32.61 7.72 5.63
CA LEU A 541 -31.82 6.77 4.88
C LEU A 541 -32.20 6.84 3.40
N PHE A 542 -31.23 7.05 2.54
CA PHE A 542 -31.43 7.15 1.09
C PHE A 542 -30.52 6.15 0.38
N ILE A 543 -31.09 5.31 -0.48
CA ILE A 543 -30.38 4.36 -1.33
C ILE A 543 -30.36 4.95 -2.74
N VAL A 544 -29.18 5.45 -3.15
CA VAL A 544 -28.98 6.12 -4.44
C VAL A 544 -27.73 5.55 -5.09
N PRO A 545 -27.84 4.48 -5.91
CA PRO A 545 -26.68 3.83 -6.51
C PRO A 545 -25.75 4.79 -7.27
N ASP A 546 -26.31 5.68 -8.11
CA ASP A 546 -25.52 6.71 -8.80
C ASP A 546 -24.88 7.69 -7.80
N ARG A 547 -23.57 7.51 -7.58
CA ARG A 547 -22.81 8.28 -6.61
C ARG A 547 -22.76 9.78 -6.92
N LYS A 548 -22.70 10.14 -8.20
CA LYS A 548 -22.72 11.55 -8.64
C LYS A 548 -24.05 12.22 -8.30
N LYS A 549 -25.14 11.49 -8.46
CA LYS A 549 -26.48 11.93 -8.07
C LYS A 549 -26.62 12.04 -6.56
N ALA A 550 -26.15 11.00 -5.82
CA ALA A 550 -26.19 10.97 -4.38
C ALA A 550 -25.47 12.17 -3.73
N ILE A 551 -24.29 12.54 -4.23
CA ILE A 551 -23.54 13.73 -3.76
C ILE A 551 -24.39 15.00 -3.92
N ARG A 552 -25.06 15.20 -5.05
CA ARG A 552 -25.90 16.37 -5.29
C ARG A 552 -27.12 16.41 -4.35
N GLU A 553 -27.71 15.25 -4.08
CA GLU A 553 -28.85 15.15 -3.17
C GLU A 553 -28.43 15.47 -1.72
N VAL A 554 -27.32 14.92 -1.27
CA VAL A 554 -26.76 15.25 0.07
C VAL A 554 -26.51 16.75 0.21
N PHE A 555 -25.85 17.38 -0.76
CA PHE A 555 -25.50 18.79 -0.70
C PHE A 555 -26.74 19.71 -0.69
N LYS A 556 -27.82 19.34 -1.39
CA LYS A 556 -29.09 20.08 -1.34
C LYS A 556 -29.76 20.04 0.04
N MET A 557 -29.53 18.97 0.80
CA MET A 557 -30.11 18.81 2.14
C MET A 557 -29.26 19.45 3.23
N ALA A 558 -27.95 19.60 3.00
CA ALA A 558 -27.01 20.11 3.99
C ALA A 558 -27.10 21.64 4.11
N GLY A 559 -27.01 22.15 5.34
CA GLY A 559 -27.10 23.56 5.67
C GLY A 559 -26.05 24.03 6.67
N LYS A 560 -26.23 25.23 7.19
CA LYS A 560 -25.29 25.87 8.11
C LYS A 560 -25.10 25.04 9.37
N GLY A 561 -23.85 24.72 9.69
CA GLY A 561 -23.45 23.95 10.87
C GLY A 561 -23.49 22.44 10.69
N ASP A 562 -23.95 21.96 9.53
CA ASP A 562 -23.93 20.53 9.20
C ASP A 562 -22.53 20.06 8.82
N ILE A 563 -22.26 18.76 8.98
CA ILE A 563 -21.06 18.07 8.48
C ILE A 563 -21.50 17.04 7.47
N VAL A 564 -20.89 17.03 6.29
CA VAL A 564 -21.09 16.04 5.23
C VAL A 564 -19.81 15.24 5.06
N LEU A 565 -19.93 13.91 5.09
CA LEU A 565 -18.84 12.96 4.95
C LEU A 565 -19.03 12.15 3.66
N LEU A 566 -18.09 12.23 2.74
CA LEU A 566 -18.00 11.35 1.57
C LEU A 566 -16.93 10.30 1.84
N LEU A 567 -17.36 9.03 1.95
CA LEU A 567 -16.52 7.95 2.47
C LEU A 567 -16.33 6.83 1.44
N GLY A 568 -15.20 6.11 1.54
CA GLY A 568 -14.89 4.91 0.76
C GLY A 568 -14.11 5.18 -0.51
N LYS A 569 -14.58 6.04 -1.41
CA LYS A 569 -13.91 6.29 -2.73
C LYS A 569 -12.70 7.20 -2.67
N SER A 570 -12.82 8.31 -1.95
CA SER A 570 -11.70 9.17 -1.56
C SER A 570 -10.69 9.52 -2.68
N HIS A 571 -9.53 8.86 -2.70
CA HIS A 571 -8.44 9.06 -3.65
C HIS A 571 -8.51 8.14 -4.88
N GLU A 572 -9.41 7.18 -4.89
CA GLU A 572 -9.55 6.23 -6.01
C GLU A 572 -10.04 6.95 -7.27
N ASN A 573 -9.54 6.50 -8.42
CA ASN A 573 -9.76 7.15 -9.72
C ASN A 573 -10.83 6.49 -10.59
N SER A 574 -11.57 5.53 -10.03
CA SER A 574 -12.62 4.80 -10.75
C SER A 574 -13.66 4.20 -9.83
N ILE A 575 -14.83 3.83 -10.39
CA ILE A 575 -15.79 2.90 -9.82
C ILE A 575 -15.81 1.66 -10.72
N ILE A 576 -15.62 0.47 -10.11
CA ILE A 576 -15.52 -0.80 -10.82
C ILE A 576 -16.89 -1.48 -10.83
N TYR A 577 -17.47 -1.64 -12.02
CA TYR A 577 -18.67 -2.42 -12.28
C TYR A 577 -18.32 -3.75 -12.95
N LYS A 578 -19.29 -4.64 -13.08
CA LYS A 578 -19.11 -5.98 -13.65
C LYS A 578 -18.49 -5.95 -15.06
N ASP A 579 -19.00 -5.09 -15.92
CA ASP A 579 -18.67 -5.10 -17.34
C ASP A 579 -17.83 -3.88 -17.79
N TYR A 580 -17.62 -2.91 -16.90
CA TYR A 580 -16.86 -1.69 -17.22
C TYR A 580 -16.25 -1.04 -15.98
N VAL A 581 -15.24 -0.22 -16.20
CA VAL A 581 -14.62 0.63 -15.18
C VAL A 581 -14.96 2.08 -15.52
N MET A 582 -15.68 2.76 -14.62
CA MET A 582 -16.06 4.15 -14.78
C MET A 582 -14.97 5.06 -14.21
N PRO A 583 -14.33 5.96 -14.98
CA PRO A 583 -13.45 6.97 -14.43
C PRO A 583 -14.19 7.87 -13.44
N TYR A 584 -13.61 8.08 -12.26
CA TYR A 584 -14.22 8.80 -11.17
C TYR A 584 -13.15 9.43 -10.26
N ASP A 585 -13.39 10.62 -9.76
CA ASP A 585 -12.58 11.27 -8.72
C ASP A 585 -13.55 11.97 -7.75
N GLU A 586 -13.56 11.52 -6.51
CA GLU A 586 -14.50 11.96 -5.48
C GLU A 586 -14.37 13.45 -5.17
N ILE A 587 -13.15 13.96 -5.08
CA ILE A 587 -12.89 15.36 -4.75
C ILE A 587 -13.34 16.25 -5.91
N SER A 588 -12.96 15.91 -7.14
CA SER A 588 -13.36 16.66 -8.34
C SER A 588 -14.89 16.65 -8.54
N GLU A 589 -15.55 15.52 -8.28
CA GLU A 589 -17.00 15.42 -8.40
C GLU A 589 -17.73 16.23 -7.31
N ALA A 590 -17.20 16.23 -6.08
CA ALA A 590 -17.72 17.05 -5.00
C ALA A 590 -17.56 18.55 -5.29
N GLU A 591 -16.38 18.99 -5.75
CA GLU A 591 -16.13 20.37 -6.15
C GLU A 591 -17.04 20.83 -7.32
N LYS A 592 -17.26 19.94 -8.29
CA LYS A 592 -18.19 20.17 -9.40
C LYS A 592 -19.61 20.33 -8.90
N ALA A 593 -20.08 19.46 -8.01
CA ALA A 593 -21.42 19.55 -7.45
C ALA A 593 -21.61 20.85 -6.65
N LEU A 594 -20.62 21.30 -5.87
CA LEU A 594 -20.63 22.60 -5.19
C LEU A 594 -20.71 23.76 -6.19
N SER A 595 -19.93 23.68 -7.27
CA SER A 595 -19.93 24.73 -8.33
C SER A 595 -21.28 24.83 -9.05
N GLU A 596 -21.96 23.71 -9.29
CA GLU A 596 -23.32 23.67 -9.84
C GLU A 596 -24.35 24.34 -8.93
N MET A 597 -24.11 24.33 -7.61
CA MET A 597 -24.91 25.04 -6.62
C MET A 597 -24.55 26.52 -6.45
N GLY A 598 -23.56 27.01 -7.21
CA GLY A 598 -23.12 28.40 -7.19
C GLY A 598 -22.00 28.71 -6.19
N TYR A 599 -21.47 27.73 -5.47
CA TYR A 599 -20.30 27.92 -4.60
C TYR A 599 -19.02 27.94 -5.46
N LYS A 600 -18.28 29.02 -5.40
CA LYS A 600 -17.02 29.21 -6.11
C LYS A 600 -15.97 29.66 -5.11
N ALA A 601 -14.79 29.06 -5.13
CA ALA A 601 -13.65 29.46 -4.29
C ALA A 601 -13.20 30.88 -4.66
#